data_4bd8b1212a05be9674ee2f20e42aa0df
#
_entry.id   4bd8b1212a05be9674ee2f20e42aa0df
#
_cell.length_a   1.000
_cell.length_b   1.000
_cell.length_c   1.000
_cell.angle_alpha   90.00
_cell.angle_beta   90.00
_cell.angle_gamma   90.00
#
_symmetry.space_group_name_H-M   'P 1'
#
loop_
_entity.id
_entity.type
_entity.pdbx_description
1 polymer ?
#
loop_
_entity_poly.entity_id
_entity_poly.type
_entity_poly.pdbx_seq_one_letter_code
_entity_poly.pdbx_strand_id
1 'polypeptide(L)'
;MNLMSDATSINSVWDRRRWLTLGVIGIAQLMIVLDVTVMNIALPSAQHALGFTTVDRQWVVTAYTLTFGSLLLLGGRLADLLGRKTTFLAGLAGFAVVSAIGGASVSFAMLITARACQGAFAALLVPSALSLLTTTFTDDGERNKAFGVYSAIAGIALTDRPAGGAVARLSARPG
;
A
#
# COMPACT_ATOMS: atom_id res chain seq x y z
N MET A 1 -43.47 18.12 -14.93
CA MET A 1 -42.74 18.21 -13.66
C MET A 1 -41.70 17.09 -13.61
N ASN A 2 -40.41 17.46 -13.56
CA ASN A 2 -39.25 16.77 -14.15
C ASN A 2 -38.68 15.56 -13.33
N LEU A 3 -39.35 14.43 -13.40
CA LEU A 3 -38.79 13.18 -12.82
C LEU A 3 -37.51 12.67 -13.55
N MET A 4 -37.34 13.04 -14.83
CA MET A 4 -36.14 12.68 -15.60
C MET A 4 -34.90 13.54 -15.26
N SER A 5 -35.08 14.79 -14.85
CA SER A 5 -33.98 15.67 -14.45
C SER A 5 -33.38 15.25 -13.10
N ASP A 6 -34.22 14.78 -12.18
CA ASP A 6 -33.77 14.33 -10.86
C ASP A 6 -33.02 13.01 -10.92
N ALA A 7 -33.43 12.10 -11.81
CA ALA A 7 -32.75 10.81 -12.02
C ALA A 7 -31.33 10.97 -12.60
N THR A 8 -31.15 11.93 -13.52
CA THR A 8 -29.82 12.23 -14.10
C THR A 8 -28.87 12.89 -13.10
N SER A 9 -29.38 13.75 -12.23
CA SER A 9 -28.56 14.40 -11.19
C SER A 9 -28.14 13.42 -10.10
N ILE A 10 -29.01 12.49 -9.71
CA ILE A 10 -28.70 11.46 -8.73
C ILE A 10 -27.61 10.51 -9.27
N ASN A 11 -27.72 10.06 -10.52
CA ASN A 11 -26.71 9.19 -11.13
C ASN A 11 -25.32 9.85 -11.21
N SER A 12 -25.25 11.14 -11.55
CA SER A 12 -23.98 11.86 -11.64
C SER A 12 -23.27 12.02 -10.28
N VAL A 13 -24.01 12.17 -9.19
CA VAL A 13 -23.46 12.26 -7.82
C VAL A 13 -22.93 10.89 -7.35
N TRP A 14 -23.63 9.80 -7.66
CA TRP A 14 -23.17 8.45 -7.35
C TRP A 14 -21.90 8.08 -8.11
N ASP A 15 -21.83 8.38 -9.39
CA ASP A 15 -20.65 8.16 -10.22
C ASP A 15 -19.43 8.92 -9.67
N ARG A 16 -19.61 10.20 -9.34
CA ARG A 16 -18.54 11.03 -8.79
C ARG A 16 -17.99 10.46 -7.47
N ARG A 17 -18.83 9.96 -6.58
CA ARG A 17 -18.41 9.37 -5.29
C ARG A 17 -17.63 8.06 -5.50
N ARG A 18 -18.01 7.24 -6.46
CA ARG A 18 -17.33 5.97 -6.77
C ARG A 18 -15.90 6.22 -7.27
N TRP A 19 -15.73 7.17 -8.20
CA TRP A 19 -14.43 7.56 -8.73
C TRP A 19 -13.54 8.24 -7.68
N LEU A 20 -14.11 9.03 -6.77
CA LEU A 20 -13.38 9.58 -5.63
C LEU A 20 -12.87 8.47 -4.68
N THR A 21 -13.68 7.45 -4.43
CA THR A 21 -13.25 6.29 -3.62
C THR A 21 -12.06 5.57 -4.29
N LEU A 22 -12.12 5.36 -5.61
CA LEU A 22 -11.00 4.79 -6.36
C LEU A 22 -9.75 5.66 -6.27
N GLY A 23 -9.90 6.98 -6.40
CA GLY A 23 -8.80 7.94 -6.25
C GLY A 23 -8.12 7.85 -4.89
N VAL A 24 -8.90 7.79 -3.80
CA VAL A 24 -8.36 7.66 -2.44
C VAL A 24 -7.66 6.32 -2.23
N ILE A 25 -8.23 5.23 -2.74
CA ILE A 25 -7.59 3.89 -2.70
C ILE A 25 -6.29 3.91 -3.52
N GLY A 26 -6.30 4.54 -4.69
CA GLY A 26 -5.10 4.69 -5.54
C GLY A 26 -3.99 5.47 -4.84
N ILE A 27 -4.32 6.58 -4.18
CA ILE A 27 -3.37 7.37 -3.39
C ILE A 27 -2.80 6.55 -2.23
N ALA A 28 -3.63 5.80 -1.51
CA ALA A 28 -3.16 4.91 -0.44
C ALA A 28 -2.20 3.83 -0.97
N GLN A 29 -2.51 3.25 -2.12
CA GLN A 29 -1.64 2.27 -2.78
C GLN A 29 -0.32 2.89 -3.23
N LEU A 30 -0.36 4.09 -3.83
CA LEU A 30 0.85 4.84 -4.20
C LEU A 30 1.71 5.14 -2.97
N MET A 31 1.10 5.50 -1.84
CA MET A 31 1.83 5.78 -0.60
C MET A 31 2.59 4.54 -0.10
N ILE A 32 1.98 3.35 -0.14
CA ILE A 32 2.63 2.09 0.22
C ILE A 32 3.80 1.79 -0.75
N VAL A 33 3.58 1.96 -2.05
CA VAL A 33 4.61 1.73 -3.09
C VAL A 33 5.78 2.68 -2.92
N LEU A 34 5.50 3.97 -2.73
CA LEU A 34 6.53 5.00 -2.50
C LEU A 34 7.31 4.74 -1.22
N ASP A 35 6.65 4.31 -0.13
CA ASP A 35 7.32 3.96 1.12
C ASP A 35 8.36 2.85 0.91
N VAL A 36 8.00 1.78 0.20
CA VAL A 36 8.93 0.69 -0.13
C VAL A 36 10.09 1.20 -1.00
N THR A 37 9.80 2.00 -2.01
CA THR A 37 10.82 2.53 -2.93
C THR A 37 11.77 3.50 -2.22
N VAL A 38 11.22 4.46 -1.48
CA VAL A 38 12.01 5.43 -0.70
C VAL A 38 12.88 4.71 0.33
N MET A 39 12.34 3.70 1.01
CA MET A 39 13.10 2.93 1.99
C MET A 39 14.29 2.21 1.33
N ASN A 40 14.11 1.59 0.17
CA ASN A 40 15.21 0.92 -0.54
C ASN A 40 16.34 1.90 -0.92
N ILE A 41 16.00 3.14 -1.27
CA ILE A 41 16.97 4.18 -1.62
C ILE A 41 17.60 4.81 -0.37
N ALA A 42 16.80 5.08 0.67
CA ALA A 42 17.24 5.79 1.87
C ALA A 42 17.98 4.89 2.87
N LEU A 43 17.76 3.57 2.82
CA LEU A 43 18.30 2.64 3.81
C LEU A 43 19.83 2.64 3.91
N PRO A 44 20.63 2.73 2.81
CA PRO A 44 22.09 2.88 2.91
C PRO A 44 22.50 4.17 3.63
N SER A 45 21.84 5.30 3.35
CA SER A 45 22.10 6.58 4.00
C SER A 45 21.74 6.56 5.48
N ALA A 46 20.60 5.95 5.83
CA ALA A 46 20.19 5.75 7.22
C ALA A 46 21.16 4.84 7.97
N GLN A 47 21.69 3.81 7.34
CA GLN A 47 22.69 2.92 7.92
C GLN A 47 23.96 3.71 8.34
N HIS A 48 24.46 4.58 7.47
CA HIS A 48 25.61 5.42 7.80
C HIS A 48 25.29 6.44 8.89
N ALA A 49 24.12 7.07 8.84
CA ALA A 49 23.73 8.10 9.81
C ALA A 49 23.43 7.55 11.21
N LEU A 50 22.84 6.36 11.30
CA LEU A 50 22.44 5.74 12.57
C LEU A 50 23.43 4.68 13.09
N GLY A 51 24.49 4.37 12.31
CA GLY A 51 25.59 3.50 12.73
C GLY A 51 25.23 2.02 12.89
N PHE A 52 24.21 1.51 12.20
CA PHE A 52 23.82 0.11 12.29
C PHE A 52 24.47 -0.77 11.22
N THR A 53 24.53 -2.08 11.47
CA THR A 53 25.24 -3.04 10.61
C THR A 53 24.42 -3.43 9.37
N THR A 54 25.08 -4.11 8.39
CA THR A 54 24.39 -4.67 7.22
C THR A 54 23.36 -5.75 7.61
N VAL A 55 23.62 -6.47 8.70
CA VAL A 55 22.67 -7.46 9.24
C VAL A 55 21.42 -6.76 9.78
N ASP A 56 21.59 -5.66 10.51
CA ASP A 56 20.52 -4.85 11.06
C ASP A 56 19.63 -4.27 9.95
N ARG A 57 20.23 -3.90 8.81
CA ARG A 57 19.51 -3.44 7.62
C ARG A 57 18.45 -4.44 7.17
N GLN A 58 18.75 -5.73 7.21
CA GLN A 58 17.82 -6.78 6.83
C GLN A 58 16.63 -6.85 7.78
N TRP A 59 16.85 -6.58 9.08
CA TRP A 59 15.77 -6.52 10.07
C TRP A 59 14.79 -5.38 9.83
N VAL A 60 15.22 -4.25 9.30
CA VAL A 60 14.34 -3.12 8.95
C VAL A 60 13.29 -3.53 7.92
N VAL A 61 13.72 -4.29 6.89
CA VAL A 61 12.80 -4.82 5.86
C VAL A 61 11.95 -5.96 6.42
N THR A 62 12.56 -6.86 7.19
CA THR A 62 11.89 -8.03 7.77
C THR A 62 10.82 -7.63 8.78
N ALA A 63 11.05 -6.61 9.60
CA ALA A 63 10.09 -6.12 10.57
C ALA A 63 8.77 -5.69 9.91
N TYR A 64 8.84 -4.96 8.80
CA TYR A 64 7.66 -4.58 8.01
C TYR A 64 6.94 -5.81 7.43
N THR A 65 7.66 -6.67 6.71
CA THR A 65 7.05 -7.82 6.02
C THR A 65 6.49 -8.87 6.97
N LEU A 66 7.18 -9.10 8.08
CA LEU A 66 6.72 -10.03 9.11
C LEU A 66 5.44 -9.54 9.78
N THR A 67 5.40 -8.28 10.20
CA THR A 67 4.21 -7.69 10.84
C THR A 67 3.05 -7.60 9.86
N PHE A 68 3.32 -7.17 8.62
CA PHE A 68 2.31 -7.13 7.55
C PHE A 68 1.71 -8.52 7.31
N GLY A 69 2.53 -9.53 7.08
CA GLY A 69 2.08 -10.89 6.78
C GLY A 69 1.32 -11.53 7.95
N SER A 70 1.82 -11.36 9.18
CA SER A 70 1.19 -11.91 10.39
C SER A 70 -0.18 -11.29 10.67
N LEU A 71 -0.36 -10.00 10.39
CA LEU A 71 -1.58 -9.27 10.70
C LEU A 71 -2.55 -9.15 9.52
N LEU A 72 -2.20 -9.64 8.33
CA LEU A 72 -3.02 -9.50 7.13
C LEU A 72 -4.42 -10.12 7.29
N LEU A 73 -4.51 -11.31 7.86
CA LEU A 73 -5.79 -11.98 8.12
C LEU A 73 -6.61 -11.25 9.19
N LEU A 74 -5.94 -10.75 10.23
CA LEU A 74 -6.58 -9.95 11.27
C LEU A 74 -7.12 -8.64 10.70
N GLY A 75 -6.37 -7.98 9.81
CA GLY A 75 -6.80 -6.77 9.10
C GLY A 75 -8.09 -6.98 8.32
N GLY A 76 -8.21 -8.12 7.61
CA GLY A 76 -9.45 -8.51 6.93
C GLY A 76 -10.62 -8.67 7.90
N ARG A 77 -10.41 -9.38 9.01
CA ARG A 77 -11.44 -9.56 10.07
C ARG A 77 -11.87 -8.23 10.69
N LEU A 78 -10.92 -7.34 10.97
CA LEU A 78 -11.23 -6.01 11.51
C LEU A 78 -12.03 -5.17 10.52
N ALA A 79 -11.74 -5.27 9.22
CA ALA A 79 -12.51 -4.59 8.18
C ALA A 79 -13.99 -5.07 8.14
N ASP A 80 -14.23 -6.36 8.41
CA ASP A 80 -15.59 -6.91 8.48
C ASP A 80 -16.32 -6.49 9.77
N LEU A 81 -15.63 -6.42 10.90
CA LEU A 81 -16.21 -6.09 12.21
C LEU A 81 -16.44 -4.59 12.43
N LEU A 82 -15.43 -3.76 12.10
CA LEU A 82 -15.44 -2.31 12.34
C LEU A 82 -15.97 -1.51 11.16
N GLY A 83 -16.14 -2.18 10.03
CA GLY A 83 -16.52 -1.58 8.76
C GLY A 83 -15.31 -1.19 7.89
N ARG A 84 -15.41 -1.53 6.62
CA ARG A 84 -14.32 -1.41 5.61
C ARG A 84 -13.77 0.00 5.49
N LYS A 85 -14.65 1.01 5.47
CA LYS A 85 -14.27 2.43 5.36
C LYS A 85 -13.50 2.90 6.60
N THR A 86 -13.98 2.56 7.80
CA THR A 86 -13.34 2.95 9.06
C THR A 86 -11.97 2.32 9.19
N THR A 87 -11.86 1.02 8.92
CA THR A 87 -10.58 0.29 8.95
C THR A 87 -9.59 0.82 7.93
N PHE A 88 -10.06 1.14 6.71
CA PHE A 88 -9.24 1.74 5.67
C PHE A 88 -8.69 3.12 6.09
N LEU A 89 -9.55 4.00 6.61
CA LEU A 89 -9.14 5.33 7.05
C LEU A 89 -8.20 5.28 8.27
N ALA A 90 -8.44 4.38 9.21
CA ALA A 90 -7.54 4.17 10.35
C ALA A 90 -6.17 3.64 9.89
N GLY A 91 -6.16 2.68 8.97
CA GLY A 91 -4.94 2.18 8.35
C GLY A 91 -4.17 3.28 7.61
N LEU A 92 -4.87 4.11 6.82
CA LEU A 92 -4.28 5.20 6.06
C LEU A 92 -3.66 6.27 6.97
N ALA A 93 -4.41 6.74 7.96
CA ALA A 93 -3.93 7.74 8.91
C ALA A 93 -2.77 7.20 9.74
N GLY A 94 -2.89 5.99 10.28
CA GLY A 94 -1.83 5.35 11.06
C GLY A 94 -0.56 5.13 10.24
N PHE A 95 -0.68 4.64 9.01
CA PHE A 95 0.46 4.45 8.12
C PHE A 95 1.17 5.78 7.84
N ALA A 96 0.42 6.85 7.52
CA ALA A 96 1.00 8.17 7.24
C ALA A 96 1.74 8.74 8.45
N VAL A 97 1.15 8.66 9.65
CA VAL A 97 1.78 9.14 10.89
C VAL A 97 3.07 8.38 11.18
N VAL A 98 3.02 7.05 11.13
CA VAL A 98 4.19 6.21 11.42
C VAL A 98 5.25 6.34 10.33
N SER A 99 4.87 6.60 9.08
CA SER A 99 5.81 6.90 7.99
C SER A 99 6.58 8.19 8.27
N ALA A 100 5.89 9.24 8.75
CA ALA A 100 6.54 10.48 9.16
C ALA A 100 7.51 10.27 10.35
N ILE A 101 7.10 9.49 11.36
CA ILE A 101 7.95 9.13 12.50
C ILE A 101 9.16 8.33 12.04
N GLY A 102 8.98 7.37 11.13
CA GLY A 102 10.06 6.57 10.56
C GLY A 102 11.07 7.41 9.79
N GLY A 103 10.59 8.40 9.01
CA GLY A 103 11.44 9.36 8.30
C GLY A 103 12.24 10.30 9.21
N ALA A 104 11.73 10.58 10.41
CA ALA A 104 12.39 11.39 11.44
C ALA A 104 13.20 10.55 12.45
N SER A 105 13.50 9.27 12.15
CA SER A 105 14.16 8.37 13.09
C SER A 105 15.58 8.82 13.41
N VAL A 106 15.88 8.94 14.70
CA VAL A 106 17.21 9.30 15.23
C VAL A 106 17.96 8.09 15.82
N SER A 107 17.35 6.90 15.80
CA SER A 107 17.97 5.67 16.27
C SER A 107 17.46 4.46 15.48
N PHE A 108 18.27 3.38 15.45
CA PHE A 108 17.88 2.11 14.85
C PHE A 108 16.60 1.53 15.46
N ALA A 109 16.48 1.58 16.79
CA ALA A 109 15.30 1.07 17.50
C ALA A 109 14.02 1.82 17.09
N MET A 110 14.09 3.15 16.93
CA MET A 110 12.97 3.95 16.45
C MET A 110 12.59 3.59 15.02
N LEU A 111 13.58 3.42 14.14
CA LEU A 111 13.37 3.03 12.75
C LEU A 111 12.69 1.66 12.62
N ILE A 112 13.21 0.63 13.32
CA ILE A 112 12.66 -0.73 13.22
C ILE A 112 11.24 -0.80 13.83
N THR A 113 10.99 -0.08 14.92
CA THR A 113 9.65 0.00 15.53
C THR A 113 8.66 0.68 14.58
N ALA A 114 9.06 1.79 13.95
CA ALA A 114 8.24 2.44 12.94
C ALA A 114 7.93 1.49 11.77
N ARG A 115 8.91 0.71 11.29
CA ARG A 115 8.70 -0.29 10.22
C ARG A 115 7.71 -1.39 10.62
N ALA A 116 7.81 -1.91 11.84
CA ALA A 116 6.84 -2.88 12.34
C ALA A 116 5.43 -2.29 12.41
N CYS A 117 5.26 -1.08 12.93
CA CYS A 117 3.97 -0.38 12.97
C CYS A 117 3.43 -0.08 11.56
N GLN A 118 4.28 0.34 10.61
CA GLN A 118 3.86 0.53 9.21
C GLN A 118 3.33 -0.77 8.61
N GLY A 119 4.00 -1.92 8.86
CA GLY A 119 3.51 -3.24 8.45
C GLY A 119 2.12 -3.56 9.01
N ALA A 120 1.87 -3.22 10.28
CA ALA A 120 0.56 -3.41 10.91
C ALA A 120 -0.54 -2.57 10.24
N PHE A 121 -0.28 -1.27 9.98
CA PHE A 121 -1.25 -0.41 9.30
C PHE A 121 -1.45 -0.79 7.83
N ALA A 122 -0.40 -1.24 7.13
CA ALA A 122 -0.52 -1.77 5.78
C ALA A 122 -1.41 -3.03 5.74
N ALA A 123 -1.34 -3.89 6.76
CA ALA A 123 -2.20 -5.06 6.90
C ALA A 123 -3.68 -4.73 7.11
N LEU A 124 -4.01 -3.53 7.60
CA LEU A 124 -5.37 -2.99 7.63
C LEU A 124 -5.79 -2.42 6.27
N LEU A 125 -4.86 -1.73 5.59
CA LEU A 125 -5.13 -1.02 4.34
C LEU A 125 -5.46 -1.97 3.19
N VAL A 126 -4.63 -2.99 2.94
CA VAL A 126 -4.73 -3.82 1.74
C VAL A 126 -6.07 -4.58 1.65
N PRO A 127 -6.50 -5.37 2.67
CA PRO A 127 -7.77 -6.08 2.58
C PRO A 127 -8.98 -5.15 2.57
N SER A 128 -8.94 -4.04 3.32
CA SER A 128 -10.03 -3.07 3.32
C SER A 128 -10.15 -2.32 2.00
N ALA A 129 -9.05 -2.00 1.33
CA ALA A 129 -9.03 -1.41 -0.01
C ALA A 129 -9.67 -2.34 -1.04
N LEU A 130 -9.25 -3.61 -1.09
CA LEU A 130 -9.81 -4.62 -1.99
C LEU A 130 -11.31 -4.82 -1.74
N SER A 131 -11.71 -4.86 -0.46
CA SER A 131 -13.11 -4.99 -0.09
C SER A 131 -13.94 -3.76 -0.47
N LEU A 132 -13.38 -2.54 -0.37
CA LEU A 132 -14.04 -1.32 -0.84
C LEU A 132 -14.18 -1.30 -2.35
N LEU A 133 -13.16 -1.74 -3.10
CA LEU A 133 -13.24 -1.84 -4.56
C LEU A 133 -14.38 -2.76 -5.00
N THR A 134 -14.47 -3.98 -4.43
CA THR A 134 -15.50 -4.95 -4.79
C THR A 134 -16.91 -4.48 -4.46
N THR A 135 -17.10 -3.72 -3.37
CA THR A 135 -18.42 -3.23 -2.97
C THR A 135 -18.81 -1.91 -3.63
N THR A 136 -17.85 -1.12 -4.06
CA THR A 136 -18.12 0.17 -4.73
C THR A 136 -18.42 -0.04 -6.21
N PHE A 137 -17.73 -0.97 -6.86
CA PHE A 137 -17.89 -1.28 -8.28
C PHE A 137 -18.61 -2.61 -8.46
N THR A 138 -19.93 -2.54 -8.63
CA THR A 138 -20.81 -3.71 -8.80
C THR A 138 -20.90 -4.19 -10.24
N ASP A 139 -20.69 -3.28 -11.21
CA ASP A 139 -20.61 -3.62 -12.63
C ASP A 139 -19.26 -4.27 -12.96
N ASP A 140 -19.28 -5.40 -13.69
CA ASP A 140 -18.08 -6.18 -13.98
C ASP A 140 -17.05 -5.40 -14.83
N GLY A 141 -17.52 -4.58 -15.77
CA GLY A 141 -16.65 -3.77 -16.63
C GLY A 141 -15.93 -2.67 -15.85
N GLU A 142 -16.64 -1.97 -14.95
CA GLU A 142 -16.07 -0.94 -14.09
C GLU A 142 -15.15 -1.54 -13.02
N ARG A 143 -15.54 -2.68 -12.45
CA ARG A 143 -14.73 -3.41 -11.47
C ARG A 143 -13.40 -3.84 -12.08
N ASN A 144 -13.39 -4.37 -13.30
CA ASN A 144 -12.15 -4.74 -13.99
C ASN A 144 -11.25 -3.53 -14.24
N LYS A 145 -11.80 -2.36 -14.59
CA LYS A 145 -11.05 -1.12 -14.73
C LYS A 145 -10.45 -0.69 -13.38
N ALA A 146 -11.23 -0.72 -12.30
CA ALA A 146 -10.78 -0.34 -10.96
C ALA A 146 -9.65 -1.25 -10.44
N PHE A 147 -9.78 -2.56 -10.63
CA PHE A 147 -8.72 -3.51 -10.32
C PHE A 147 -7.50 -3.36 -11.23
N GLY A 148 -7.70 -3.03 -12.52
CA GLY A 148 -6.62 -2.73 -13.45
C GLY A 148 -5.77 -1.55 -12.99
N VAL A 149 -6.40 -0.44 -12.56
CA VAL A 149 -5.72 0.74 -12.00
C VAL A 149 -4.98 0.37 -10.72
N TYR A 150 -5.64 -0.33 -9.78
CA TYR A 150 -5.02 -0.76 -8.53
C TYR A 150 -3.78 -1.64 -8.77
N SER A 151 -3.90 -2.63 -9.67
CA SER A 151 -2.81 -3.54 -10.02
C SER A 151 -1.68 -2.86 -10.78
N ALA A 152 -1.98 -1.88 -11.65
CA ALA A 152 -0.96 -1.10 -12.33
C ALA A 152 -0.09 -0.29 -11.35
N ILE A 153 -0.72 0.33 -10.35
CA ILE A 153 0.00 1.05 -9.28
C ILE A 153 0.86 0.08 -8.46
N ALA A 154 0.31 -1.09 -8.08
CA ALA A 154 1.06 -2.12 -7.36
C ALA A 154 2.23 -2.69 -8.20
N GLY A 155 2.04 -2.81 -9.52
CA GLY A 155 3.05 -3.31 -10.45
C GLY A 155 4.28 -2.39 -10.60
N ILE A 156 4.12 -1.08 -10.43
CA ILE A 156 5.23 -0.12 -10.46
C ILE A 156 6.31 -0.50 -9.42
N ALA A 157 5.90 -0.93 -8.22
CA ALA A 157 6.82 -1.38 -7.17
C ALA A 157 7.63 -2.64 -7.55
N LEU A 158 7.12 -3.44 -8.47
CA LEU A 158 7.78 -4.70 -8.89
C LEU A 158 8.75 -4.48 -10.05
N THR A 159 8.55 -3.43 -10.84
CA THR A 159 9.37 -3.14 -12.04
C THR A 159 10.72 -2.53 -11.67
N ASP A 160 10.85 -1.96 -10.48
CA ASP A 160 12.10 -1.36 -9.97
C ASP A 160 13.11 -2.41 -9.42
N ARG A 161 12.79 -3.70 -9.50
CA ARG A 161 13.77 -4.75 -9.34
C ARG A 161 14.58 -4.87 -10.64
N PRO A 162 15.91 -4.74 -10.59
CA PRO A 162 16.74 -4.86 -11.79
C PRO A 162 16.57 -6.27 -12.37
N ALA A 163 15.61 -6.42 -13.27
CA ALA A 163 15.38 -7.66 -14.04
C ALA A 163 16.57 -8.00 -14.95
N GLY A 164 17.56 -7.10 -15.08
CA GLY A 164 18.76 -7.31 -15.87
C GLY A 164 19.74 -8.34 -15.34
N GLY A 165 19.72 -8.67 -14.04
CA GLY A 165 20.70 -9.61 -13.45
C GLY A 165 20.41 -11.09 -13.65
N ALA A 166 19.15 -11.47 -13.80
CA ALA A 166 18.79 -12.90 -13.94
C ALA A 166 18.89 -13.38 -15.38
N VAL A 167 18.50 -12.56 -16.35
CA VAL A 167 18.57 -12.89 -17.79
C VAL A 167 20.03 -12.88 -18.28
N ALA A 168 20.85 -11.93 -17.81
CA ALA A 168 22.26 -11.85 -18.16
C ALA A 168 23.08 -13.07 -17.63
N ARG A 169 22.68 -13.67 -16.52
CA ARG A 169 23.34 -14.87 -15.97
C ARG A 169 22.96 -16.16 -16.68
N LEU A 170 21.82 -16.21 -17.36
CA LEU A 170 21.39 -17.37 -18.15
C LEU A 170 22.03 -17.38 -19.54
N SER A 171 22.36 -16.20 -20.10
CA SER A 171 23.04 -16.08 -21.41
C SER A 171 24.56 -16.20 -21.31
N ALA A 172 25.17 -16.18 -20.13
CA ALA A 172 26.62 -16.25 -19.88
C ALA A 172 27.11 -17.64 -19.44
N ARG A 173 26.36 -18.73 -19.67
CA ARG A 173 26.87 -20.09 -19.54
C ARG A 173 27.55 -20.48 -20.84
N PRO A 174 28.92 -20.55 -20.90
CA PRO A 174 29.60 -21.19 -21.99
C PRO A 174 29.32 -22.70 -21.91
N GLY A 175 28.96 -23.28 -23.08
CA GLY A 175 28.78 -24.72 -23.28
C GLY A 175 30.11 -25.50 -23.18
#